data_63c2bf0cdea25db43092f5bb03cd55b4
#
_entry.id   63c2bf0cdea25db43092f5bb03cd55b4
#
_cell.length_a   1.000
_cell.length_b   1.000
_cell.length_c   1.000
_cell.angle_alpha   90.00
_cell.angle_beta   90.00
_cell.angle_gamma   90.00
#
_symmetry.space_group_name_H-M   'P 1'
#
loop_
_entity.id
_entity.type
_entity.pdbx_description
1 polymer ?
#
loop_
_entity_poly.entity_id
_entity_poly.type
_entity_poly.pdbx_seq_one_letter_code
_entity_poly.pdbx_strand_id
1 'polypeptide(L)'
;LDPARPEGTQIALHVVVIPALARQKQPDPVFFFAGGPGQSAVGLAGTAQMLMQRLAQRRDLVLIDQRGTGHSAPLQCDVPAPDEALARALDRSREVAALDACRAKLEKLPWGDLRFYTTTIAMADADAVRAALGAPQVDLVGISYGTRAALEYLRAYPQRVRRAVIDGVAPPDMVLPASDDVDAAAALDKLFADCAADKACAQAHPALAQRWQALLASLPRAVDVADPVTGQPTHVTMTSEAVRGLIHQPLYTPAQAAMLPYAIEEAAAGRFGVLLALASSIGDRPSDLSEGQHFSVVCSEDFPRLPAAPGPAGDTGAQGLYRAACAHWPRGAVPAAFYTIPVSPAPVLLLSGGLDPVTPPRHAERVARALGPKARSVVVANNGHGAMGIACMRDAVFRFVGAATDAEALAVDAGCAARMPRPPAFAPPLPARAVPATNDPDRFDDAPPGAPGADTPTPAAKDPR
;
A
#
# COMPACT_ATOMS: atom_id res chain seq x y z
N LEU A 1 26.70 -4.33 -9.49
CA LEU A 1 26.11 -3.13 -8.93
C LEU A 1 25.97 -2.04 -9.98
N ASP A 2 27.07 -1.58 -10.55
CA ASP A 2 27.13 -0.57 -11.63
C ASP A 2 27.09 -1.27 -13.00
N PRO A 3 26.02 -1.13 -13.79
CA PRO A 3 25.94 -1.79 -15.10
C PRO A 3 27.00 -1.34 -16.10
N ALA A 4 27.57 -0.14 -15.93
CA ALA A 4 28.65 0.38 -16.79
C ALA A 4 30.02 -0.23 -16.47
N ARG A 5 30.14 -0.91 -15.33
CA ARG A 5 31.39 -1.56 -14.87
C ARG A 5 31.10 -3.02 -14.47
N PRO A 6 30.90 -3.92 -15.45
CA PRO A 6 30.53 -5.31 -15.18
C PRO A 6 31.58 -6.07 -14.36
N GLU A 7 32.85 -5.65 -14.38
CA GLU A 7 33.93 -6.22 -13.56
C GLU A 7 34.02 -5.63 -12.15
N GLY A 8 33.14 -4.68 -11.80
CA GLY A 8 33.08 -4.05 -10.49
C GLY A 8 32.36 -4.90 -9.44
N THR A 9 31.89 -4.24 -8.38
CA THR A 9 31.11 -4.89 -7.31
C THR A 9 29.91 -5.63 -7.89
N GLN A 10 29.81 -6.91 -7.61
CA GLN A 10 28.65 -7.75 -7.95
C GLN A 10 27.66 -7.80 -6.80
N ILE A 11 26.38 -7.82 -7.12
CA ILE A 11 25.29 -8.10 -6.17
C ILE A 11 24.53 -9.35 -6.60
N ALA A 12 24.14 -10.17 -5.63
CA ALA A 12 23.26 -11.28 -5.88
C ALA A 12 21.81 -10.81 -5.84
N LEU A 13 20.98 -11.32 -6.75
CA LEU A 13 19.53 -11.12 -6.71
C LEU A 13 18.86 -12.34 -6.10
N HIS A 14 17.97 -12.11 -5.15
CA HIS A 14 17.12 -13.14 -4.56
C HIS A 14 15.85 -13.27 -5.38
N VAL A 15 15.64 -14.45 -5.94
CA VAL A 15 14.52 -14.77 -6.83
C VAL A 15 13.84 -16.05 -6.35
N VAL A 16 12.53 -16.00 -6.19
CA VAL A 16 11.72 -17.17 -5.89
C VAL A 16 10.80 -17.46 -7.06
N VAL A 17 10.81 -18.69 -7.53
CA VAL A 17 9.89 -19.20 -8.53
C VAL A 17 8.88 -20.10 -7.86
N ILE A 18 7.61 -19.72 -7.89
CA ILE A 18 6.49 -20.58 -7.51
C ILE A 18 6.07 -21.34 -8.77
N PRO A 19 6.32 -22.64 -8.87
CA PRO A 19 6.10 -23.38 -10.11
C PRO A 19 4.60 -23.53 -10.40
N ALA A 20 4.27 -23.54 -11.69
CA ALA A 20 2.92 -23.85 -12.15
C ALA A 20 2.51 -25.27 -11.72
N LEU A 21 1.24 -25.42 -11.34
CA LEU A 21 0.71 -26.74 -10.95
C LEU A 21 0.52 -27.69 -12.15
N ALA A 22 0.28 -27.15 -13.35
CA ALA A 22 0.08 -27.95 -14.56
C ALA A 22 1.39 -28.57 -15.05
N ARG A 23 1.37 -29.84 -15.44
CA ARG A 23 2.51 -30.51 -16.08
C ARG A 23 2.95 -29.83 -17.37
N GLN A 24 1.97 -29.34 -18.17
CA GLN A 24 2.20 -28.52 -19.38
C GLN A 24 1.90 -27.07 -19.02
N LYS A 25 2.94 -26.38 -18.58
CA LYS A 25 2.84 -24.97 -18.25
C LYS A 25 2.95 -24.07 -19.48
N GLN A 26 2.45 -22.85 -19.37
CA GLN A 26 2.64 -21.82 -20.39
C GLN A 26 4.10 -21.33 -20.37
N PRO A 27 4.64 -20.91 -21.52
CA PRO A 27 6.04 -20.48 -21.65
C PRO A 27 6.31 -19.07 -21.12
N ASP A 28 5.26 -18.34 -20.76
CA ASP A 28 5.25 -16.96 -20.30
C ASP A 28 5.01 -16.89 -18.79
N PRO A 29 6.07 -16.86 -17.95
CA PRO A 29 5.93 -16.73 -16.50
C PRO A 29 5.40 -15.35 -16.14
N VAL A 30 4.77 -15.24 -14.97
CA VAL A 30 4.28 -13.99 -14.41
C VAL A 30 5.36 -13.38 -13.51
N PHE A 31 5.86 -12.21 -13.85
CA PHE A 31 6.76 -11.43 -13.02
C PHE A 31 5.95 -10.49 -12.12
N PHE A 32 6.18 -10.58 -10.82
CA PHE A 32 5.50 -9.74 -9.83
C PHE A 32 6.43 -8.64 -9.33
N PHE A 33 6.00 -7.39 -9.46
CA PHE A 33 6.67 -6.20 -8.94
C PHE A 33 5.89 -5.65 -7.74
N ALA A 34 6.54 -5.64 -6.59
CA ALA A 34 5.99 -5.14 -5.34
C ALA A 34 5.95 -3.60 -5.29
N GLY A 35 5.22 -3.08 -4.33
CA GLY A 35 5.03 -1.64 -4.10
C GLY A 35 6.15 -0.96 -3.31
N GLY A 36 5.81 0.12 -2.66
CA GLY A 36 6.70 0.97 -1.88
C GLY A 36 6.98 2.30 -2.59
N PRO A 37 8.17 2.55 -3.20
CA PRO A 37 9.31 1.62 -3.43
C PRO A 37 9.90 1.07 -2.13
N GLY A 38 10.54 -0.11 -2.22
CA GLY A 38 11.25 -0.69 -1.07
C GLY A 38 10.67 -2.01 -0.53
N GLN A 39 9.48 -2.44 -0.97
CA GLN A 39 8.92 -3.73 -0.54
C GLN A 39 9.64 -4.92 -1.19
N SER A 40 9.88 -5.96 -0.39
CA SER A 40 10.37 -7.25 -0.88
C SER A 40 9.24 -8.01 -1.60
N ALA A 41 9.42 -8.35 -2.87
CA ALA A 41 8.47 -9.18 -3.60
C ALA A 41 8.40 -10.60 -3.02
N VAL A 42 9.53 -11.14 -2.57
CA VAL A 42 9.59 -12.46 -1.92
C VAL A 42 8.97 -12.43 -0.54
N GLY A 43 9.13 -11.35 0.22
CA GLY A 43 8.42 -11.14 1.49
C GLY A 43 6.90 -11.16 1.34
N LEU A 44 6.40 -10.76 0.17
CA LEU A 44 4.98 -10.79 -0.19
C LEU A 44 4.54 -12.10 -0.88
N ALA A 45 5.34 -13.18 -0.85
CA ALA A 45 5.05 -14.40 -1.61
C ALA A 45 3.66 -15.00 -1.29
N GLY A 46 3.26 -15.01 -0.03
CA GLY A 46 1.93 -15.49 0.37
C GLY A 46 0.80 -14.65 -0.22
N THR A 47 0.92 -13.33 -0.18
CA THR A 47 -0.03 -12.40 -0.80
C THR A 47 -0.05 -12.53 -2.31
N ALA A 48 1.11 -12.56 -2.95
CA ALA A 48 1.24 -12.75 -4.39
C ALA A 48 0.60 -14.06 -4.86
N GLN A 49 0.85 -15.16 -4.13
CA GLN A 49 0.23 -16.44 -4.41
C GLN A 49 -1.29 -16.41 -4.27
N MET A 50 -1.82 -15.77 -3.22
CA MET A 50 -3.25 -15.62 -3.02
C MET A 50 -3.90 -14.79 -4.15
N LEU A 51 -3.29 -13.66 -4.52
CA LEU A 51 -3.81 -12.78 -5.58
C LEU A 51 -3.77 -13.44 -6.96
N MET A 52 -2.74 -14.24 -7.24
CA MET A 52 -2.47 -14.85 -8.53
C MET A 52 -2.68 -16.38 -8.56
N GLN A 53 -3.41 -16.95 -7.58
CA GLN A 53 -3.62 -18.38 -7.42
C GLN A 53 -4.09 -19.07 -8.71
N ARG A 54 -5.00 -18.43 -9.47
CA ARG A 54 -5.51 -18.99 -10.73
C ARG A 54 -4.48 -18.91 -11.86
N LEU A 55 -3.62 -17.90 -11.88
CA LEU A 55 -2.52 -17.80 -12.84
C LEU A 55 -1.47 -18.88 -12.56
N ALA A 56 -1.17 -19.15 -11.30
CA ALA A 56 -0.27 -20.20 -10.84
C ALA A 56 -0.71 -21.62 -11.21
N GLN A 57 -1.96 -21.83 -11.69
CA GLN A 57 -2.37 -23.11 -12.24
C GLN A 57 -1.56 -23.50 -13.47
N ARG A 58 -1.20 -22.55 -14.33
CA ARG A 58 -0.58 -22.82 -15.63
C ARG A 58 0.68 -22.01 -15.94
N ARG A 59 1.05 -21.04 -15.08
CA ARG A 59 2.23 -20.17 -15.25
C ARG A 59 3.06 -20.17 -13.98
N ASP A 60 4.37 -20.19 -14.13
CA ASP A 60 5.27 -19.94 -13.01
C ASP A 60 5.06 -18.49 -12.54
N LEU A 61 5.03 -18.26 -11.22
CA LEU A 61 5.09 -16.93 -10.65
C LEU A 61 6.54 -16.66 -10.24
N VAL A 62 7.11 -15.58 -10.73
CA VAL A 62 8.48 -15.18 -10.45
C VAL A 62 8.47 -13.93 -9.60
N LEU A 63 8.98 -14.05 -8.39
CA LEU A 63 9.10 -13.01 -7.40
C LEU A 63 10.57 -12.59 -7.33
N ILE A 64 10.84 -11.35 -7.65
CA ILE A 64 12.21 -10.80 -7.67
C ILE A 64 12.30 -9.75 -6.58
N ASP A 65 13.09 -9.99 -5.54
CA ASP A 65 13.50 -8.89 -4.69
C ASP A 65 14.33 -7.92 -5.53
N GLN A 66 13.80 -6.73 -5.77
CA GLN A 66 14.56 -5.71 -6.48
C GLN A 66 15.83 -5.38 -5.70
N ARG A 67 16.89 -4.96 -6.41
CA ARG A 67 18.11 -4.50 -5.75
C ARG A 67 17.80 -3.54 -4.61
N GLY A 68 18.39 -3.74 -3.45
CA GLY A 68 18.15 -2.96 -2.24
C GLY A 68 17.00 -3.48 -1.36
N THR A 69 16.21 -4.46 -1.81
CA THR A 69 15.08 -5.02 -1.04
C THR A 69 15.33 -6.46 -0.64
N GLY A 70 14.64 -6.93 0.40
CA GLY A 70 14.63 -8.32 0.84
C GLY A 70 16.05 -8.88 1.03
N HIS A 71 16.40 -9.87 0.20
CA HIS A 71 17.76 -10.47 0.21
C HIS A 71 18.61 -10.08 -1.01
N SER A 72 18.18 -9.10 -1.79
CA SER A 72 18.92 -8.58 -2.96
C SER A 72 19.76 -7.36 -2.59
N ALA A 73 20.90 -7.55 -1.96
CA ALA A 73 21.78 -6.46 -1.49
C ALA A 73 21.00 -5.41 -0.67
N PRO A 74 20.38 -5.81 0.47
CA PRO A 74 19.41 -5.02 1.20
C PRO A 74 19.96 -3.67 1.66
N LEU A 75 19.15 -2.62 1.52
CA LEU A 75 19.38 -1.29 2.03
C LEU A 75 18.44 -1.01 3.21
N GLN A 76 18.53 -1.84 4.24
CA GLN A 76 17.64 -1.80 5.39
C GLN A 76 18.16 -0.85 6.47
N CYS A 77 17.30 0.09 6.89
CA CYS A 77 17.52 0.92 8.06
C CYS A 77 17.24 0.15 9.35
N ASP A 78 17.72 0.69 10.47
CA ASP A 78 17.42 0.11 11.77
C ASP A 78 15.95 0.38 12.13
N VAL A 79 15.26 -0.67 12.53
CA VAL A 79 13.88 -0.55 13.04
C VAL A 79 13.95 0.11 14.41
N PRO A 80 13.16 1.17 14.68
CA PRO A 80 13.11 1.79 15.99
C PRO A 80 12.64 0.79 17.05
N ALA A 81 13.11 0.95 18.27
CA ALA A 81 12.58 0.19 19.39
C ALA A 81 11.07 0.47 19.54
N PRO A 82 10.25 -0.52 19.97
CA PRO A 82 8.81 -0.36 20.04
C PRO A 82 8.34 0.86 20.85
N ASP A 83 9.07 1.23 21.90
CA ASP A 83 8.81 2.39 22.76
C ASP A 83 9.26 3.73 22.15
N GLU A 84 10.08 3.71 21.09
CA GLU A 84 10.53 4.88 20.36
C GLU A 84 9.74 5.11 19.07
N ALA A 85 9.08 4.07 18.55
CA ALA A 85 8.45 4.07 17.24
C ALA A 85 7.39 5.19 17.08
N LEU A 86 6.51 5.34 18.09
CA LEU A 86 5.49 6.37 18.08
C LEU A 86 6.08 7.79 18.14
N ALA A 87 7.06 8.00 19.02
CA ALA A 87 7.71 9.30 19.17
C ALA A 87 8.48 9.70 17.90
N ARG A 88 9.11 8.74 17.21
CA ARG A 88 9.76 8.95 15.92
C ARG A 88 8.74 9.30 14.84
N ALA A 89 7.67 8.53 14.72
CA ALA A 89 6.64 8.74 13.70
C ALA A 89 5.92 10.11 13.81
N LEU A 90 5.84 10.68 15.00
CA LEU A 90 5.19 11.97 15.28
C LEU A 90 6.14 13.18 15.28
N ASP A 91 7.46 12.95 15.18
CA ASP A 91 8.49 14.01 15.24
C ASP A 91 9.40 13.94 14.00
N ARG A 92 9.16 14.85 13.04
CA ARG A 92 9.96 14.96 11.81
C ARG A 92 11.46 15.06 12.08
N SER A 93 11.88 15.77 13.11
CA SER A 93 13.32 15.97 13.38
C SER A 93 14.00 14.67 13.77
N ARG A 94 13.31 13.83 14.53
CA ARG A 94 13.77 12.47 14.89
C ARG A 94 13.82 11.57 13.66
N GLU A 95 12.80 11.66 12.80
CA GLU A 95 12.75 10.87 11.55
C GLU A 95 13.89 11.24 10.61
N VAL A 96 14.15 12.54 10.38
CA VAL A 96 15.27 13.00 9.55
C VAL A 96 16.61 12.54 10.12
N ALA A 97 16.83 12.68 11.44
CA ALA A 97 18.06 12.23 12.09
C ALA A 97 18.28 10.72 11.93
N ALA A 98 17.21 9.92 12.04
CA ALA A 98 17.29 8.47 11.84
C ALA A 98 17.62 8.11 10.37
N LEU A 99 17.05 8.82 9.41
CA LEU A 99 17.36 8.64 7.98
C LEU A 99 18.80 9.03 7.65
N ASP A 100 19.33 10.11 8.21
CA ASP A 100 20.74 10.50 8.03
C ASP A 100 21.68 9.45 8.63
N ALA A 101 21.39 8.92 9.81
CA ALA A 101 22.15 7.84 10.41
C ALA A 101 22.10 6.56 9.57
N CYS A 102 20.92 6.24 9.05
CA CYS A 102 20.73 5.10 8.15
C CYS A 102 21.57 5.27 6.88
N ARG A 103 21.48 6.40 6.19
CA ARG A 103 22.29 6.70 5.00
C ARG A 103 23.78 6.49 5.27
N ALA A 104 24.29 7.06 6.36
CA ALA A 104 25.70 6.94 6.73
C ALA A 104 26.13 5.49 7.05
N LYS A 105 25.22 4.64 7.51
CA LYS A 105 25.41 3.20 7.69
C LYS A 105 25.43 2.47 6.34
N LEU A 106 24.45 2.75 5.49
CA LEU A 106 24.31 2.09 4.18
C LEU A 106 25.47 2.37 3.24
N GLU A 107 26.00 3.60 3.22
CA GLU A 107 27.15 3.99 2.39
C GLU A 107 28.44 3.20 2.71
N LYS A 108 28.50 2.54 3.89
CA LYS A 108 29.64 1.69 4.29
C LYS A 108 29.52 0.24 3.84
N LEU A 109 28.36 -0.17 3.31
CA LEU A 109 28.17 -1.53 2.82
C LEU A 109 29.01 -1.77 1.55
N PRO A 110 29.43 -3.02 1.28
CA PRO A 110 30.14 -3.35 0.04
C PRO A 110 29.37 -2.95 -1.23
N TRP A 111 28.04 -2.92 -1.12
CA TRP A 111 27.10 -2.51 -2.17
C TRP A 111 26.47 -1.14 -1.89
N GLY A 112 27.07 -0.32 -1.04
CA GLY A 112 26.51 0.92 -0.49
C GLY A 112 26.58 2.14 -1.40
N ASP A 113 26.89 1.98 -2.68
CA ASP A 113 26.76 3.08 -3.64
C ASP A 113 25.27 3.26 -4.01
N LEU A 114 24.59 4.11 -3.23
CA LEU A 114 23.14 4.31 -3.28
C LEU A 114 22.65 4.87 -4.63
N ARG A 115 23.54 5.33 -5.50
CA ARG A 115 23.20 5.86 -6.84
C ARG A 115 22.73 4.77 -7.81
N PHE A 116 23.01 3.51 -7.55
CA PHE A 116 22.69 2.39 -8.45
C PHE A 116 21.38 1.66 -8.13
N TYR A 117 20.47 2.28 -7.37
CA TYR A 117 19.20 1.67 -6.95
C TYR A 117 17.99 2.32 -7.61
N THR A 118 18.12 2.77 -8.87
CA THR A 118 17.00 3.33 -9.64
C THR A 118 16.14 2.24 -10.28
N THR A 119 14.88 2.58 -10.58
CA THR A 119 13.93 1.68 -11.25
C THR A 119 14.45 1.18 -12.60
N THR A 120 15.10 2.05 -13.39
CA THR A 120 15.66 1.65 -14.70
C THR A 120 16.68 0.54 -14.56
N ILE A 121 17.59 0.63 -13.59
CA ILE A 121 18.59 -0.40 -13.34
C ILE A 121 17.96 -1.68 -12.81
N ALA A 122 16.97 -1.58 -11.90
CA ALA A 122 16.23 -2.73 -11.38
C ALA A 122 15.48 -3.49 -12.48
N MET A 123 14.99 -2.78 -13.52
CA MET A 123 14.31 -3.44 -14.65
C MET A 123 15.30 -4.12 -15.60
N ALA A 124 16.53 -3.64 -15.71
CA ALA A 124 17.58 -4.38 -16.39
C ALA A 124 17.94 -5.69 -15.65
N ASP A 125 17.96 -5.67 -14.31
CA ASP A 125 18.11 -6.90 -13.53
C ASP A 125 16.96 -7.88 -13.79
N ALA A 126 15.72 -7.40 -13.83
CA ALA A 126 14.55 -8.25 -14.09
C ALA A 126 14.63 -8.89 -15.49
N ASP A 127 15.12 -8.19 -16.52
CA ASP A 127 15.30 -8.79 -17.84
C ASP A 127 16.45 -9.82 -17.86
N ALA A 128 17.50 -9.62 -17.07
CA ALA A 128 18.55 -10.60 -16.89
C ALA A 128 17.99 -11.88 -16.22
N VAL A 129 17.10 -11.76 -15.23
CA VAL A 129 16.39 -12.90 -14.63
C VAL A 129 15.53 -13.61 -15.67
N ARG A 130 14.74 -12.86 -16.49
CA ARG A 130 13.98 -13.45 -17.60
C ARG A 130 14.86 -14.26 -18.53
N ALA A 131 15.99 -13.69 -18.93
CA ALA A 131 16.94 -14.36 -19.82
C ALA A 131 17.54 -15.63 -19.19
N ALA A 132 17.92 -15.58 -17.91
CA ALA A 132 18.41 -16.74 -17.15
C ALA A 132 17.39 -17.86 -17.02
N LEU A 133 16.10 -17.51 -16.92
CA LEU A 133 14.99 -18.48 -16.93
C LEU A 133 14.66 -19.03 -18.33
N GLY A 134 15.30 -18.51 -19.39
CA GLY A 134 15.02 -18.89 -20.77
C GLY A 134 13.64 -18.47 -21.28
N ALA A 135 12.95 -17.54 -20.60
CA ALA A 135 11.61 -17.11 -20.96
C ALA A 135 11.68 -16.13 -22.16
N PRO A 136 11.03 -16.43 -23.31
CA PRO A 136 11.04 -15.53 -24.46
C PRO A 136 10.27 -14.24 -24.17
N GLN A 137 9.16 -14.34 -23.46
CA GLN A 137 8.29 -13.26 -22.99
C GLN A 137 7.81 -13.54 -21.57
N VAL A 138 7.32 -12.50 -20.89
CA VAL A 138 6.73 -12.56 -19.55
C VAL A 138 5.38 -11.85 -19.53
N ASP A 139 4.54 -12.22 -18.58
CA ASP A 139 3.42 -11.39 -18.14
C ASP A 139 3.89 -10.56 -16.94
N LEU A 140 3.49 -9.30 -16.89
CA LEU A 140 3.84 -8.42 -15.78
C LEU A 140 2.63 -8.23 -14.87
N VAL A 141 2.85 -8.29 -13.56
CA VAL A 141 1.89 -7.85 -12.54
C VAL A 141 2.61 -6.87 -11.62
N GLY A 142 2.18 -5.62 -11.62
CA GLY A 142 2.72 -4.58 -10.75
C GLY A 142 1.63 -4.00 -9.85
N ILE A 143 1.96 -3.74 -8.58
CA ILE A 143 1.05 -3.10 -7.61
C ILE A 143 1.71 -1.84 -7.07
N SER A 144 0.96 -0.71 -7.03
CA SER A 144 1.46 0.55 -6.49
C SER A 144 2.75 1.01 -7.22
N TYR A 145 3.85 1.28 -6.54
CA TYR A 145 5.14 1.53 -7.19
C TYR A 145 5.53 0.43 -8.19
N GLY A 146 5.17 -0.82 -7.94
CA GLY A 146 5.40 -1.91 -8.89
C GLY A 146 4.78 -1.69 -10.27
N THR A 147 3.80 -0.81 -10.39
CA THR A 147 3.23 -0.39 -11.69
C THR A 147 4.18 0.52 -12.45
N ARG A 148 4.95 1.38 -11.75
CA ARG A 148 6.05 2.18 -12.34
C ARG A 148 7.15 1.25 -12.86
N ALA A 149 7.53 0.25 -12.08
CA ALA A 149 8.48 -0.79 -12.49
C ALA A 149 7.99 -1.54 -13.75
N ALA A 150 6.74 -1.97 -13.77
CA ALA A 150 6.14 -2.64 -14.92
C ALA A 150 6.10 -1.75 -16.17
N LEU A 151 5.77 -0.46 -16.02
CA LEU A 151 5.78 0.51 -17.12
C LEU A 151 7.19 0.76 -17.65
N GLU A 152 8.19 0.84 -16.78
CA GLU A 152 9.59 0.97 -17.19
C GLU A 152 10.09 -0.30 -17.88
N TYR A 153 9.72 -1.49 -17.39
CA TYR A 153 10.05 -2.74 -18.07
C TYR A 153 9.42 -2.80 -19.47
N LEU A 154 8.14 -2.45 -19.58
CA LEU A 154 7.43 -2.38 -20.87
C LEU A 154 8.08 -1.38 -21.83
N ARG A 155 8.54 -0.21 -21.33
CA ARG A 155 9.25 0.79 -22.13
C ARG A 155 10.62 0.28 -22.63
N ALA A 156 11.38 -0.35 -21.73
CA ALA A 156 12.75 -0.78 -22.04
C ALA A 156 12.80 -2.08 -22.87
N TYR A 157 11.85 -2.97 -22.64
CA TYR A 157 11.80 -4.32 -23.23
C TYR A 157 10.44 -4.67 -23.87
N PRO A 158 9.88 -3.83 -24.76
CA PRO A 158 8.50 -3.98 -25.24
C PRO A 158 8.23 -5.33 -25.93
N GLN A 159 9.24 -5.95 -26.57
CA GLN A 159 9.10 -7.24 -27.25
C GLN A 159 9.14 -8.43 -26.26
N ARG A 160 9.50 -8.18 -25.01
CA ARG A 160 9.57 -9.21 -23.96
C ARG A 160 8.30 -9.29 -23.11
N VAL A 161 7.35 -8.38 -23.32
CA VAL A 161 6.08 -8.35 -22.59
C VAL A 161 4.97 -8.94 -23.45
N ARG A 162 4.30 -9.97 -22.97
CA ARG A 162 3.11 -10.52 -23.59
C ARG A 162 1.86 -9.77 -23.12
N ARG A 163 1.72 -9.55 -21.81
CA ARG A 163 0.64 -8.77 -21.17
C ARG A 163 1.11 -8.11 -19.91
N ALA A 164 0.43 -7.05 -19.50
CA ALA A 164 0.69 -6.39 -18.24
C ALA A 164 -0.61 -6.12 -17.48
N VAL A 165 -0.59 -6.34 -16.16
CA VAL A 165 -1.63 -5.94 -15.21
C VAL A 165 -0.99 -4.97 -14.23
N ILE A 166 -1.52 -3.78 -14.11
CA ILE A 166 -1.03 -2.73 -13.22
C ILE A 166 -2.17 -2.24 -12.33
N ASP A 167 -2.01 -2.42 -11.02
CA ASP A 167 -3.03 -2.15 -10.01
C ASP A 167 -2.59 -1.05 -9.05
N GLY A 168 -3.39 0.00 -8.90
CA GLY A 168 -2.99 1.19 -8.16
C GLY A 168 -1.86 1.93 -8.89
N VAL A 169 -2.18 2.56 -10.01
CA VAL A 169 -1.21 2.99 -11.03
C VAL A 169 -0.41 4.22 -10.58
N ALA A 170 0.87 4.04 -10.31
CA ALA A 170 1.86 5.09 -10.03
C ALA A 170 2.74 5.31 -11.27
N PRO A 171 2.41 6.26 -12.15
CA PRO A 171 3.17 6.47 -13.37
C PRO A 171 4.58 7.05 -13.11
N PRO A 172 5.53 6.85 -14.04
CA PRO A 172 6.91 7.31 -13.86
C PRO A 172 7.06 8.83 -13.73
N ASP A 173 6.09 9.59 -14.23
CA ASP A 173 6.05 11.05 -14.14
C ASP A 173 5.26 11.58 -12.92
N MET A 174 4.70 10.71 -12.09
CA MET A 174 4.21 11.04 -10.75
C MET A 174 5.39 11.51 -9.89
N VAL A 175 5.18 12.49 -9.02
CA VAL A 175 6.21 13.04 -8.14
C VAL A 175 5.86 12.75 -6.69
N LEU A 176 6.57 11.81 -6.08
CA LEU A 176 6.44 11.50 -4.66
C LEU A 176 7.27 12.48 -3.81
N PRO A 177 6.75 13.01 -2.69
CA PRO A 177 5.41 12.81 -2.13
C PRO A 177 4.39 13.88 -2.55
N ALA A 178 4.70 14.78 -3.50
CA ALA A 178 3.81 15.91 -3.84
C ALA A 178 2.43 15.42 -4.36
N SER A 179 2.40 14.30 -5.07
CA SER A 179 1.15 13.70 -5.54
C SER A 179 0.32 13.14 -4.38
N ASP A 180 0.98 12.54 -3.38
CA ASP A 180 0.30 11.89 -2.25
C ASP A 180 -0.47 12.91 -1.40
N ASP A 181 0.11 14.09 -1.15
CA ASP A 181 -0.57 15.14 -0.38
C ASP A 181 -1.88 15.58 -1.07
N VAL A 182 -1.85 15.70 -2.41
CA VAL A 182 -3.02 16.09 -3.21
C VAL A 182 -4.06 14.98 -3.25
N ASP A 183 -3.61 13.74 -3.48
CA ASP A 183 -4.50 12.58 -3.63
C ASP A 183 -5.15 12.18 -2.31
N ALA A 184 -4.39 12.21 -1.21
CA ALA A 184 -4.92 11.95 0.13
C ALA A 184 -5.94 13.02 0.57
N ALA A 185 -5.68 14.30 0.27
CA ALA A 185 -6.64 15.35 0.55
C ALA A 185 -7.94 15.15 -0.23
N ALA A 186 -7.87 14.80 -1.52
CA ALA A 186 -9.04 14.55 -2.34
C ALA A 186 -9.83 13.30 -1.86
N ALA A 187 -9.14 12.25 -1.43
CA ALA A 187 -9.79 11.06 -0.86
C ALA A 187 -10.52 11.36 0.45
N LEU A 188 -9.93 12.20 1.31
CA LEU A 188 -10.54 12.66 2.56
C LEU A 188 -11.75 13.56 2.29
N ASP A 189 -11.65 14.51 1.36
CA ASP A 189 -12.77 15.37 0.96
C ASP A 189 -13.94 14.54 0.42
N LYS A 190 -13.63 13.50 -0.36
CA LYS A 190 -14.63 12.54 -0.83
C LYS A 190 -15.28 11.78 0.33
N LEU A 191 -14.51 11.35 1.32
CA LEU A 191 -15.06 10.71 2.52
C LEU A 191 -16.05 11.63 3.23
N PHE A 192 -15.72 12.91 3.39
CA PHE A 192 -16.61 13.90 4.00
C PHE A 192 -17.89 14.13 3.19
N ALA A 193 -17.76 14.26 1.86
CA ALA A 193 -18.89 14.44 0.97
C ALA A 193 -19.83 13.22 0.99
N ASP A 194 -19.28 12.02 0.96
CA ASP A 194 -20.04 10.79 1.01
C ASP A 194 -20.74 10.60 2.36
N CYS A 195 -20.08 10.96 3.48
CA CYS A 195 -20.71 10.94 4.79
C CYS A 195 -21.85 11.95 4.89
N ALA A 196 -21.69 13.15 4.35
CA ALA A 196 -22.75 14.16 4.34
C ALA A 196 -23.95 13.76 3.48
N ALA A 197 -23.73 12.96 2.42
CA ALA A 197 -24.79 12.43 1.55
C ALA A 197 -25.51 11.22 2.13
N ASP A 198 -24.86 10.43 2.99
CA ASP A 198 -25.44 9.29 3.68
C ASP A 198 -26.18 9.73 4.95
N LYS A 199 -27.49 9.46 5.04
CA LYS A 199 -28.30 9.91 6.16
C LYS A 199 -27.83 9.37 7.53
N ALA A 200 -27.39 8.12 7.58
CA ALA A 200 -26.93 7.50 8.82
C ALA A 200 -25.61 8.10 9.28
N CYS A 201 -24.65 8.29 8.35
CA CYS A 201 -23.38 8.93 8.62
C CYS A 201 -23.56 10.40 9.03
N ALA A 202 -24.33 11.18 8.28
CA ALA A 202 -24.59 12.59 8.58
C ALA A 202 -25.28 12.80 9.95
N GLN A 203 -26.12 11.86 10.35
CA GLN A 203 -26.78 11.89 11.66
C GLN A 203 -25.83 11.50 12.79
N ALA A 204 -24.99 10.46 12.58
CA ALA A 204 -24.01 10.01 13.56
C ALA A 204 -22.84 10.97 13.71
N HIS A 205 -22.39 11.62 12.62
CA HIS A 205 -21.23 12.48 12.54
C HIS A 205 -21.57 13.84 11.92
N PRO A 206 -22.36 14.66 12.60
CA PRO A 206 -22.81 15.94 12.05
C PRO A 206 -21.62 16.90 11.86
N ALA A 207 -21.60 17.61 10.71
CA ALA A 207 -20.61 18.62 10.38
C ALA A 207 -19.16 18.09 10.41
N LEU A 208 -18.93 16.84 9.97
CA LEU A 208 -17.62 16.15 10.08
C LEU A 208 -16.46 16.96 9.47
N ALA A 209 -16.65 17.56 8.28
CA ALA A 209 -15.62 18.38 7.64
C ALA A 209 -15.25 19.61 8.49
N GLN A 210 -16.23 20.28 9.11
CA GLN A 210 -15.98 21.43 9.98
C GLN A 210 -15.26 20.99 11.27
N ARG A 211 -15.62 19.82 11.84
CA ARG A 211 -14.91 19.25 13.00
C ARG A 211 -13.46 18.92 12.67
N TRP A 212 -13.20 18.40 11.48
CA TRP A 212 -11.83 18.18 11.00
C TRP A 212 -11.03 19.49 10.94
N GLN A 213 -11.58 20.55 10.35
CA GLN A 213 -10.88 21.84 10.28
C GLN A 213 -10.66 22.45 11.68
N ALA A 214 -11.64 22.35 12.58
CA ALA A 214 -11.51 22.80 13.96
C ALA A 214 -10.42 22.00 14.73
N LEU A 215 -10.35 20.68 14.53
CA LEU A 215 -9.28 19.84 15.08
C LEU A 215 -7.92 20.37 14.63
N LEU A 216 -7.71 20.54 13.33
CA LEU A 216 -6.42 21.03 12.81
C LEU A 216 -6.04 22.42 13.32
N ALA A 217 -7.02 23.31 13.45
CA ALA A 217 -6.81 24.67 13.98
C ALA A 217 -6.47 24.69 15.49
N SER A 218 -6.83 23.64 16.23
CA SER A 218 -6.54 23.51 17.68
C SER A 218 -5.15 22.98 17.99
N LEU A 219 -4.38 22.58 16.97
CA LEU A 219 -3.05 22.01 17.11
C LEU A 219 -1.95 23.07 16.92
N PRO A 220 -0.73 22.94 17.53
CA PRO A 220 -0.26 21.73 18.24
C PRO A 220 -0.84 21.58 19.65
N ARG A 221 -0.91 20.34 20.14
CA ARG A 221 -1.42 20.00 21.46
C ARG A 221 -0.62 18.87 22.11
N ALA A 222 -0.15 19.07 23.34
CA ALA A 222 0.45 18.02 24.14
C ALA A 222 -0.65 17.11 24.71
N VAL A 223 -0.48 15.80 24.59
CA VAL A 223 -1.45 14.80 25.04
C VAL A 223 -0.74 13.57 25.61
N ASP A 224 -1.41 12.93 26.57
CA ASP A 224 -1.02 11.61 27.05
C ASP A 224 -1.88 10.57 26.29
N VAL A 225 -1.20 9.62 25.66
CA VAL A 225 -1.82 8.54 24.89
C VAL A 225 -1.27 7.19 25.32
N ALA A 226 -2.07 6.13 25.20
CA ALA A 226 -1.51 4.79 25.22
C ALA A 226 -0.89 4.49 23.85
N ASP A 227 0.38 4.10 23.84
CA ASP A 227 1.05 3.64 22.62
C ASP A 227 0.27 2.44 22.06
N PRO A 228 -0.14 2.45 20.79
CA PRO A 228 -1.03 1.42 20.23
C PRO A 228 -0.37 0.04 20.09
N VAL A 229 0.96 -0.04 20.15
CA VAL A 229 1.73 -1.29 20.02
C VAL A 229 2.09 -1.84 21.41
N THR A 230 2.61 -0.99 22.30
CA THR A 230 3.12 -1.42 23.60
C THR A 230 2.10 -1.28 24.74
N GLY A 231 1.05 -0.47 24.53
CA GLY A 231 0.07 -0.11 25.55
C GLY A 231 0.60 0.84 26.63
N GLN A 232 1.86 1.28 26.54
CA GLN A 232 2.47 2.14 27.55
C GLN A 232 1.97 3.60 27.44
N PRO A 233 1.75 4.28 28.57
CA PRO A 233 1.47 5.70 28.56
C PRO A 233 2.63 6.48 27.93
N THR A 234 2.35 7.28 26.93
CA THR A 234 3.36 8.07 26.19
C THR A 234 2.88 9.50 26.05
N HIS A 235 3.77 10.46 26.42
CA HIS A 235 3.51 11.87 26.24
C HIS A 235 4.01 12.33 24.86
N VAL A 236 3.11 12.84 24.03
CA VAL A 236 3.41 13.27 22.67
C VAL A 236 2.81 14.64 22.35
N THR A 237 3.40 15.34 21.38
CA THR A 237 2.81 16.55 20.80
C THR A 237 2.15 16.22 19.50
N MET A 238 0.81 16.28 19.47
CA MET A 238 0.05 16.15 18.24
C MET A 238 0.11 17.47 17.46
N THR A 239 0.69 17.40 16.28
CA THR A 239 0.71 18.54 15.32
C THR A 239 -0.32 18.31 14.22
N SER A 240 -0.69 19.37 13.49
CA SER A 240 -1.57 19.23 12.33
C SER A 240 -0.97 18.33 11.24
N GLU A 241 0.35 18.34 11.11
CA GLU A 241 1.09 17.45 10.22
C GLU A 241 0.95 15.98 10.65
N ALA A 242 1.24 15.68 11.92
CA ALA A 242 1.11 14.33 12.47
C ALA A 242 -0.33 13.79 12.28
N VAL A 243 -1.35 14.59 12.60
CA VAL A 243 -2.76 14.18 12.46
C VAL A 243 -3.12 13.93 10.99
N ARG A 244 -2.63 14.74 10.04
CA ARG A 244 -2.81 14.46 8.59
C ARG A 244 -2.12 13.16 8.17
N GLY A 245 -0.91 12.90 8.68
CA GLY A 245 -0.22 11.64 8.41
C GLY A 245 -0.97 10.40 8.94
N LEU A 246 -1.55 10.51 10.15
CA LEU A 246 -2.28 9.40 10.78
C LEU A 246 -3.55 8.97 10.03
N ILE A 247 -4.20 9.85 9.25
CA ILE A 247 -5.38 9.47 8.44
C ILE A 247 -5.00 8.84 7.09
N HIS A 248 -3.77 9.01 6.64
CA HIS A 248 -3.35 8.54 5.31
C HIS A 248 -3.51 7.02 5.18
N GLN A 249 -2.96 6.24 6.12
CA GLN A 249 -3.04 4.79 6.10
C GLN A 249 -4.49 4.24 6.16
N PRO A 250 -5.37 4.69 7.05
CA PRO A 250 -6.76 4.23 7.08
C PRO A 250 -7.53 4.47 5.77
N LEU A 251 -7.16 5.46 4.96
CA LEU A 251 -7.79 5.70 3.66
C LEU A 251 -7.48 4.61 2.62
N TYR A 252 -6.41 3.80 2.81
CA TYR A 252 -6.05 2.73 1.87
C TYR A 252 -7.13 1.66 1.73
N THR A 253 -7.90 1.40 2.79
CA THR A 253 -8.95 0.38 2.74
C THR A 253 -10.31 0.95 3.11
N PRO A 254 -11.38 0.62 2.37
CA PRO A 254 -12.72 1.14 2.65
C PRO A 254 -13.22 0.79 4.06
N ALA A 255 -12.83 -0.37 4.61
CA ALA A 255 -13.24 -0.81 5.94
C ALA A 255 -12.68 0.11 7.04
N GLN A 256 -11.41 0.53 6.93
CA GLN A 256 -10.80 1.42 7.90
C GLN A 256 -11.19 2.88 7.66
N ALA A 257 -11.31 3.30 6.38
CA ALA A 257 -11.86 4.60 6.06
C ALA A 257 -13.26 4.81 6.68
N ALA A 258 -14.06 3.74 6.80
CA ALA A 258 -15.35 3.79 7.47
C ALA A 258 -15.28 4.10 8.99
N MET A 259 -14.11 3.90 9.62
CA MET A 259 -13.87 4.25 11.02
C MET A 259 -13.42 5.71 11.20
N LEU A 260 -12.93 6.37 10.14
CA LEU A 260 -12.37 7.71 10.23
C LEU A 260 -13.36 8.77 10.74
N PRO A 261 -14.66 8.78 10.38
CA PRO A 261 -15.61 9.73 10.96
C PRO A 261 -15.60 9.72 12.49
N TYR A 262 -15.67 8.55 13.08
CA TYR A 262 -15.61 8.38 14.55
C TYR A 262 -14.23 8.76 15.12
N ALA A 263 -13.13 8.32 14.48
CA ALA A 263 -11.78 8.63 14.93
C ALA A 263 -11.47 10.14 14.93
N ILE A 264 -11.99 10.88 13.94
CA ILE A 264 -11.87 12.33 13.85
C ILE A 264 -12.65 13.02 14.99
N GLU A 265 -13.85 12.55 15.32
CA GLU A 265 -14.63 13.08 16.44
C GLU A 265 -13.93 12.85 17.79
N GLU A 266 -13.39 11.66 18.00
CA GLU A 266 -12.62 11.33 19.20
C GLU A 266 -11.38 12.23 19.33
N ALA A 267 -10.63 12.39 18.22
CA ALA A 267 -9.47 13.28 18.19
C ALA A 267 -9.84 14.75 18.44
N ALA A 268 -10.94 15.23 17.88
CA ALA A 268 -11.46 16.59 18.13
C ALA A 268 -11.83 16.80 19.60
N ALA A 269 -12.28 15.75 20.29
CA ALA A 269 -12.51 15.74 21.75
C ALA A 269 -11.22 15.53 22.56
N GLY A 270 -10.04 15.45 21.94
CA GLY A 270 -8.74 15.26 22.57
C GLY A 270 -8.37 13.80 22.84
N ARG A 271 -9.14 12.85 22.35
CA ARG A 271 -8.89 11.40 22.52
C ARG A 271 -8.32 10.82 21.22
N PHE A 272 -7.00 10.84 21.09
CA PHE A 272 -6.29 10.40 19.88
C PHE A 272 -6.10 8.88 19.74
N GLY A 273 -6.47 8.09 20.75
CA GLY A 273 -6.20 6.66 20.79
C GLY A 273 -6.79 5.88 19.60
N VAL A 274 -8.03 6.19 19.18
CA VAL A 274 -8.67 5.53 18.03
C VAL A 274 -7.90 5.81 16.74
N LEU A 275 -7.52 7.08 16.51
CA LEU A 275 -6.79 7.48 15.32
C LEU A 275 -5.40 6.84 15.26
N LEU A 276 -4.69 6.80 16.38
CA LEU A 276 -3.38 6.13 16.50
C LEU A 276 -3.51 4.63 16.25
N ALA A 277 -4.52 3.97 16.83
CA ALA A 277 -4.75 2.55 16.62
C ALA A 277 -5.07 2.21 15.16
N LEU A 278 -5.88 3.04 14.50
CA LEU A 278 -6.18 2.86 13.07
C LEU A 278 -4.92 3.01 12.21
N ALA A 279 -4.12 4.04 12.46
CA ALA A 279 -2.87 4.27 11.72
C ALA A 279 -1.86 3.14 11.91
N SER A 280 -1.83 2.52 13.10
CA SER A 280 -0.91 1.42 13.43
C SER A 280 -1.39 0.05 12.96
N SER A 281 -2.69 -0.10 12.62
CA SER A 281 -3.29 -1.40 12.28
C SER A 281 -3.02 -1.87 10.85
N ILE A 282 -2.58 -0.97 9.97
CA ILE A 282 -2.18 -1.26 8.59
C ILE A 282 -0.72 -0.85 8.42
N GLY A 283 0.16 -1.38 9.09
CA GLY A 283 1.55 -1.21 8.69
C GLY A 283 2.01 -2.53 8.08
N ASP A 284 2.57 -2.49 6.88
CA ASP A 284 3.70 -3.39 6.65
C ASP A 284 4.57 -3.22 7.90
N ARG A 285 4.99 -4.33 8.49
CA ARG A 285 5.90 -4.21 9.64
C ARG A 285 7.03 -3.29 9.19
N PRO A 286 7.54 -2.37 10.02
CA PRO A 286 8.64 -1.47 9.63
C PRO A 286 9.83 -2.22 9.02
N SER A 287 9.97 -3.52 9.31
CA SER A 287 10.95 -4.43 8.73
C SER A 287 10.68 -4.82 7.26
N ASP A 288 9.48 -4.59 6.72
CA ASP A 288 9.09 -5.09 5.39
C ASP A 288 9.39 -4.09 4.27
N LEU A 289 9.67 -2.81 4.61
CA LEU A 289 10.08 -1.78 3.67
C LEU A 289 11.58 -1.47 3.84
N SER A 290 12.34 -1.62 2.78
CA SER A 290 13.74 -1.16 2.74
C SER A 290 13.79 0.35 2.55
N GLU A 291 13.85 1.11 3.65
CA GLU A 291 13.85 2.59 3.63
C GLU A 291 15.01 3.15 2.79
N GLY A 292 16.19 2.52 2.86
CA GLY A 292 17.33 2.94 2.06
C GLY A 292 17.09 2.79 0.55
N GLN A 293 16.40 1.72 0.12
CA GLN A 293 16.01 1.58 -1.28
C GLN A 293 14.91 2.58 -1.64
N HIS A 294 13.92 2.78 -0.77
CA HIS A 294 12.87 3.78 -0.95
C HIS A 294 13.44 5.16 -1.24
N PHE A 295 14.31 5.66 -0.36
CA PHE A 295 14.91 6.98 -0.54
C PHE A 295 15.88 7.04 -1.73
N SER A 296 16.58 5.94 -2.07
CA SER A 296 17.45 5.92 -3.26
C SER A 296 16.64 6.08 -4.54
N VAL A 297 15.46 5.45 -4.64
CA VAL A 297 14.52 5.64 -5.76
C VAL A 297 13.96 7.06 -5.77
N VAL A 298 13.27 7.45 -4.69
CA VAL A 298 12.53 8.72 -4.67
C VAL A 298 13.45 9.92 -4.78
N CYS A 299 14.63 9.92 -4.13
CA CYS A 299 15.58 11.01 -4.23
C CYS A 299 16.21 11.11 -5.63
N SER A 300 16.30 10.00 -6.38
CA SER A 300 16.81 10.00 -7.75
C SER A 300 15.75 10.37 -8.78
N GLU A 301 14.54 9.82 -8.66
CA GLU A 301 13.51 9.86 -9.69
C GLU A 301 12.49 10.99 -9.49
N ASP A 302 12.10 11.27 -8.24
CA ASP A 302 11.01 12.20 -7.92
C ASP A 302 11.52 13.55 -7.41
N PHE A 303 12.45 13.54 -6.47
CA PHE A 303 12.94 14.76 -5.83
C PHE A 303 13.46 15.85 -6.78
N PRO A 304 14.19 15.55 -7.87
CA PRO A 304 14.63 16.57 -8.84
C PRO A 304 13.47 17.29 -9.54
N ARG A 305 12.27 16.73 -9.46
CA ARG A 305 11.06 17.24 -10.09
C ARG A 305 10.04 17.77 -9.05
N LEU A 306 10.38 17.68 -7.76
CA LEU A 306 9.54 18.20 -6.70
C LEU A 306 9.40 19.72 -6.83
N PRO A 307 8.17 20.25 -6.87
CA PRO A 307 7.95 21.71 -6.94
C PRO A 307 8.72 22.46 -5.86
N ALA A 308 9.09 23.70 -6.12
CA ALA A 308 9.74 24.55 -5.11
C ALA A 308 8.85 24.67 -3.87
N ALA A 309 9.49 24.81 -2.68
CA ALA A 309 8.74 24.97 -1.45
C ALA A 309 7.82 26.22 -1.51
N PRO A 310 6.56 26.12 -1.07
CA PRO A 310 5.63 27.25 -1.11
C PRO A 310 5.94 28.28 0.00
N GLY A 311 6.89 29.19 -0.26
CA GLY A 311 7.13 30.37 0.58
C GLY A 311 7.87 30.12 1.90
N PRO A 312 7.97 31.17 2.76
CA PRO A 312 8.82 31.15 3.95
C PRO A 312 8.32 30.28 5.12
N ALA A 313 7.08 29.79 5.07
CA ALA A 313 6.56 28.85 6.07
C ALA A 313 7.13 27.43 5.93
N GLY A 314 7.91 27.18 4.84
CA GLY A 314 8.48 25.86 4.55
C GLY A 314 7.45 24.83 4.10
N ASP A 315 7.95 23.65 3.77
CA ASP A 315 7.10 22.50 3.45
C ASP A 315 6.46 21.95 4.72
N THR A 316 5.17 21.70 4.63
CA THR A 316 4.41 20.95 5.64
C THR A 316 4.19 19.52 5.12
N GLY A 317 3.99 18.56 6.04
CA GLY A 317 3.69 17.19 5.65
C GLY A 317 4.88 16.39 5.12
N ALA A 318 4.58 15.39 4.31
CA ALA A 318 5.56 14.45 3.77
C ALA A 318 6.64 15.16 2.92
N GLN A 319 6.30 16.22 2.19
CA GLN A 319 7.27 16.95 1.36
C GLN A 319 8.45 17.50 2.16
N GLY A 320 8.21 18.01 3.39
CA GLY A 320 9.28 18.51 4.25
C GLY A 320 10.27 17.43 4.67
N LEU A 321 9.77 16.23 5.00
CA LEU A 321 10.60 15.07 5.32
C LEU A 321 11.49 14.68 4.12
N TYR A 322 10.87 14.53 2.93
CA TYR A 322 11.60 14.12 1.73
C TYR A 322 12.62 15.16 1.27
N ARG A 323 12.33 16.47 1.41
CA ARG A 323 13.32 17.51 1.11
C ARG A 323 14.51 17.40 2.04
N ALA A 324 14.29 17.22 3.32
CA ALA A 324 15.38 17.08 4.29
C ALA A 324 16.21 15.83 4.01
N ALA A 325 15.60 14.68 3.83
CA ALA A 325 16.29 13.42 3.54
C ALA A 325 17.04 13.47 2.20
N CYS A 326 16.37 13.89 1.11
CA CYS A 326 16.96 13.89 -0.23
C CYS A 326 17.99 15.02 -0.46
N ALA A 327 18.09 16.02 0.43
CA ALA A 327 19.14 17.03 0.35
C ALA A 327 20.55 16.42 0.39
N HIS A 328 20.71 15.33 1.15
CA HIS A 328 22.00 14.67 1.36
C HIS A 328 22.06 13.24 0.81
N TRP A 329 20.94 12.70 0.30
CA TRP A 329 20.91 11.34 -0.26
C TRP A 329 21.57 11.28 -1.62
N PRO A 330 22.49 10.31 -1.87
CA PRO A 330 23.14 10.14 -3.17
C PRO A 330 22.10 9.82 -4.26
N ARG A 331 22.18 10.54 -5.38
CA ARG A 331 21.22 10.42 -6.49
C ARG A 331 21.82 9.74 -7.69
N GLY A 332 21.14 8.72 -8.20
CA GLY A 332 21.47 8.05 -9.44
C GLY A 332 21.03 8.82 -10.68
N ALA A 333 21.65 8.49 -11.80
CA ALA A 333 21.22 9.01 -13.09
C ALA A 333 19.91 8.35 -13.53
N VAL A 334 18.94 9.17 -13.92
CA VAL A 334 17.65 8.72 -14.44
C VAL A 334 17.53 9.21 -15.88
N PRO A 335 17.40 8.31 -16.87
CA PRO A 335 17.23 8.71 -18.26
C PRO A 335 15.95 9.52 -18.46
N ALA A 336 15.98 10.57 -19.27
CA ALA A 336 14.78 11.39 -19.56
C ALA A 336 13.62 10.54 -20.12
N ALA A 337 13.94 9.50 -20.90
CA ALA A 337 12.96 8.57 -21.44
C ALA A 337 12.19 7.78 -20.38
N PHE A 338 12.72 7.62 -19.16
CA PHE A 338 12.03 6.99 -18.03
C PHE A 338 10.67 7.64 -17.74
N TYR A 339 10.57 8.96 -17.85
CA TYR A 339 9.36 9.71 -17.57
C TYR A 339 8.33 9.68 -18.71
N THR A 340 8.61 8.95 -19.78
CA THR A 340 7.73 8.85 -20.95
C THR A 340 6.97 7.52 -20.93
N ILE A 341 5.65 7.57 -20.96
CA ILE A 341 4.81 6.39 -21.09
C ILE A 341 4.72 6.04 -22.57
N PRO A 342 5.20 4.86 -23.01
CA PRO A 342 5.20 4.48 -24.42
C PRO A 342 3.80 4.06 -24.89
N VAL A 343 3.54 4.14 -26.20
CA VAL A 343 2.44 3.38 -26.79
C VAL A 343 2.75 1.89 -26.64
N SER A 344 1.82 1.12 -26.05
CA SER A 344 2.08 -0.29 -25.74
C SER A 344 1.86 -1.21 -26.94
N PRO A 345 2.82 -2.08 -27.29
CA PRO A 345 2.59 -3.15 -28.26
C PRO A 345 1.81 -4.34 -27.67
N ALA A 346 1.76 -4.46 -26.35
CA ALA A 346 1.09 -5.52 -25.60
C ALA A 346 -0.18 -5.01 -24.91
N PRO A 347 -1.21 -5.84 -24.69
CA PRO A 347 -2.37 -5.47 -23.87
C PRO A 347 -1.97 -5.15 -22.42
N VAL A 348 -2.55 -4.06 -21.90
CA VAL A 348 -2.36 -3.62 -20.51
C VAL A 348 -3.71 -3.46 -19.82
N LEU A 349 -3.92 -4.15 -18.71
CA LEU A 349 -5.07 -3.98 -17.83
C LEU A 349 -4.67 -3.08 -16.66
N LEU A 350 -5.35 -1.94 -16.54
CA LEU A 350 -5.15 -0.99 -15.46
C LEU A 350 -6.31 -1.11 -14.47
N LEU A 351 -6.00 -1.32 -13.20
CA LEU A 351 -6.97 -1.38 -12.11
C LEU A 351 -6.78 -0.19 -11.18
N SER A 352 -7.88 0.37 -10.69
CA SER A 352 -7.85 1.49 -9.73
C SER A 352 -9.01 1.41 -8.77
N GLY A 353 -8.77 1.80 -7.52
CA GLY A 353 -9.84 2.08 -6.57
C GLY A 353 -10.33 3.52 -6.68
N GLY A 354 -11.65 3.73 -6.64
CA GLY A 354 -12.24 5.07 -6.71
C GLY A 354 -12.05 5.91 -5.46
N LEU A 355 -11.58 5.29 -4.36
CA LEU A 355 -11.30 5.92 -3.06
C LEU A 355 -9.81 5.86 -2.71
N ASP A 356 -8.96 5.54 -3.69
CA ASP A 356 -7.52 5.37 -3.48
C ASP A 356 -6.86 6.71 -3.12
N PRO A 357 -6.20 6.83 -1.95
CA PRO A 357 -5.59 8.08 -1.49
C PRO A 357 -4.21 8.36 -2.10
N VAL A 358 -3.63 7.43 -2.86
CA VAL A 358 -2.24 7.51 -3.37
C VAL A 358 -2.20 7.45 -4.88
N THR A 359 -2.97 6.52 -5.47
CA THR A 359 -2.99 6.25 -6.91
C THR A 359 -4.42 6.23 -7.47
N PRO A 360 -5.19 7.34 -7.28
CA PRO A 360 -6.57 7.40 -7.73
C PRO A 360 -6.71 7.25 -9.26
N PRO A 361 -7.93 7.00 -9.76
CA PRO A 361 -8.20 6.70 -11.17
C PRO A 361 -7.62 7.69 -12.17
N ARG A 362 -7.44 8.98 -11.79
CA ARG A 362 -6.86 10.02 -12.66
C ARG A 362 -5.47 9.66 -13.21
N HIS A 363 -4.67 8.92 -12.42
CA HIS A 363 -3.35 8.44 -12.85
C HIS A 363 -3.47 7.32 -13.89
N ALA A 364 -4.31 6.31 -13.61
CA ALA A 364 -4.55 5.22 -14.55
C ALA A 364 -5.17 5.70 -15.87
N GLU A 365 -6.11 6.64 -15.82
CA GLU A 365 -6.73 7.23 -17.02
C GLU A 365 -5.71 7.93 -17.91
N ARG A 366 -4.78 8.67 -17.30
CA ARG A 366 -3.71 9.34 -18.04
C ARG A 366 -2.74 8.33 -18.65
N VAL A 367 -2.36 7.31 -17.89
CA VAL A 367 -1.52 6.21 -18.38
C VAL A 367 -2.22 5.45 -19.52
N ALA A 368 -3.49 5.11 -19.38
CA ALA A 368 -4.26 4.40 -20.40
C ALA A 368 -4.31 5.18 -21.73
N ARG A 369 -4.52 6.51 -21.66
CA ARG A 369 -4.48 7.36 -22.87
C ARG A 369 -3.11 7.33 -23.56
N ALA A 370 -2.02 7.35 -22.80
CA ALA A 370 -0.68 7.30 -23.36
C ALA A 370 -0.32 5.93 -23.94
N LEU A 371 -0.70 4.84 -23.27
CA LEU A 371 -0.50 3.45 -23.74
C LEU A 371 -1.28 3.16 -25.05
N GLY A 372 -2.37 3.89 -25.31
CA GLY A 372 -3.15 3.81 -26.54
C GLY A 372 -4.17 2.65 -26.58
N PRO A 373 -4.49 2.11 -27.77
CA PRO A 373 -5.65 1.24 -27.96
C PRO A 373 -5.55 -0.13 -27.29
N LYS A 374 -4.37 -0.53 -26.83
CA LYS A 374 -4.17 -1.78 -26.09
C LYS A 374 -4.28 -1.61 -24.57
N ALA A 375 -4.74 -0.48 -24.08
CA ALA A 375 -5.01 -0.23 -22.67
C ALA A 375 -6.48 -0.44 -22.32
N ARG A 376 -6.74 -1.20 -21.26
CA ARG A 376 -8.06 -1.40 -20.65
C ARG A 376 -8.04 -0.90 -19.21
N SER A 377 -8.75 0.18 -18.92
CA SER A 377 -8.87 0.71 -17.54
C SER A 377 -10.18 0.24 -16.90
N VAL A 378 -10.08 -0.15 -15.62
CA VAL A 378 -11.21 -0.57 -14.77
C VAL A 378 -11.10 0.14 -13.42
N VAL A 379 -12.17 0.85 -13.07
CA VAL A 379 -12.27 1.54 -11.77
C VAL A 379 -13.26 0.80 -10.88
N VAL A 380 -12.83 0.41 -9.68
CA VAL A 380 -13.70 -0.13 -8.63
C VAL A 380 -14.13 1.02 -7.73
N ALA A 381 -15.32 1.55 -7.95
CA ALA A 381 -15.77 2.85 -7.43
C ALA A 381 -15.63 3.01 -5.90
N ASN A 382 -15.94 1.96 -5.14
CA ASN A 382 -15.93 1.98 -3.67
C ASN A 382 -14.76 1.19 -3.05
N ASN A 383 -13.66 1.03 -3.79
CA ASN A 383 -12.44 0.41 -3.29
C ASN A 383 -11.35 1.48 -3.05
N GLY A 384 -10.46 1.20 -2.12
CA GLY A 384 -9.24 1.96 -1.86
C GLY A 384 -8.06 1.48 -2.70
N HIS A 385 -6.87 1.43 -2.11
CA HIS A 385 -5.63 1.04 -2.78
C HIS A 385 -5.55 -0.48 -3.00
N GLY A 386 -5.34 -0.91 -4.25
CA GLY A 386 -5.20 -2.32 -4.60
C GLY A 386 -6.54 -3.04 -4.89
N ALA A 387 -6.98 -3.04 -6.15
CA ALA A 387 -8.23 -3.65 -6.58
C ALA A 387 -8.14 -5.18 -6.78
N MET A 388 -6.95 -5.74 -7.02
CA MET A 388 -6.74 -7.20 -7.12
C MET A 388 -7.12 -7.97 -5.85
N GLY A 389 -7.21 -7.31 -4.69
CA GLY A 389 -7.74 -7.91 -3.47
C GLY A 389 -9.18 -8.40 -3.59
N ILE A 390 -9.95 -7.88 -4.54
CA ILE A 390 -11.36 -8.20 -4.76
C ILE A 390 -11.49 -9.46 -5.64
N ALA A 391 -12.29 -10.44 -5.20
CA ALA A 391 -12.40 -11.74 -5.88
C ALA A 391 -12.75 -11.61 -7.38
N CYS A 392 -13.73 -10.79 -7.73
CA CYS A 392 -14.12 -10.63 -9.13
C CYS A 392 -13.07 -9.91 -9.99
N MET A 393 -12.21 -9.07 -9.40
CA MET A 393 -11.08 -8.47 -10.11
C MET A 393 -9.98 -9.51 -10.34
N ARG A 394 -9.70 -10.41 -9.39
CA ARG A 394 -8.80 -11.55 -9.63
C ARG A 394 -9.29 -12.42 -10.79
N ASP A 395 -10.62 -12.62 -10.91
CA ASP A 395 -11.20 -13.34 -12.04
C ASP A 395 -11.03 -12.59 -13.37
N ALA A 396 -11.19 -11.28 -13.37
CA ALA A 396 -10.94 -10.44 -14.54
C ALA A 396 -9.46 -10.50 -14.97
N VAL A 397 -8.54 -10.39 -14.02
CA VAL A 397 -7.08 -10.54 -14.25
C VAL A 397 -6.76 -11.92 -14.83
N PHE A 398 -7.32 -12.98 -14.26
CA PHE A 398 -7.11 -14.34 -14.75
C PHE A 398 -7.60 -14.47 -16.21
N ARG A 399 -8.79 -13.97 -16.53
CA ARG A 399 -9.34 -14.01 -17.90
C ARG A 399 -8.50 -13.15 -18.85
N PHE A 400 -8.06 -11.97 -18.41
CA PHE A 400 -7.21 -11.09 -19.20
C PHE A 400 -5.89 -11.75 -19.56
N VAL A 401 -5.16 -12.28 -18.57
CA VAL A 401 -3.88 -12.97 -18.80
C VAL A 401 -4.06 -14.28 -19.56
N GLY A 402 -5.16 -15.01 -19.31
CA GLY A 402 -5.47 -16.30 -19.92
C GLY A 402 -6.05 -16.25 -21.34
N ALA A 403 -6.51 -15.07 -21.81
CA ALA A 403 -7.17 -14.92 -23.13
C ALA A 403 -6.27 -15.39 -24.28
N ALA A 404 -6.87 -15.99 -25.32
CA ALA A 404 -6.10 -16.51 -26.46
C ALA A 404 -5.63 -15.37 -27.38
N THR A 405 -6.41 -14.30 -27.49
CA THR A 405 -6.11 -13.14 -28.35
C THR A 405 -6.06 -11.83 -27.57
N ASP A 406 -5.44 -10.81 -28.13
CA ASP A 406 -5.43 -9.45 -27.57
C ASP A 406 -6.84 -8.87 -27.49
N ALA A 407 -7.68 -9.14 -28.49
CA ALA A 407 -9.06 -8.64 -28.53
C ALA A 407 -9.89 -9.21 -27.38
N GLU A 408 -9.79 -10.52 -27.10
CA GLU A 408 -10.44 -11.16 -25.96
C GLU A 408 -9.94 -10.59 -24.63
N ALA A 409 -8.62 -10.36 -24.50
CA ALA A 409 -8.04 -9.77 -23.31
C ALA A 409 -8.63 -8.37 -23.03
N LEU A 410 -8.67 -7.52 -24.04
CA LEU A 410 -9.19 -6.16 -23.93
C LEU A 410 -10.72 -6.11 -23.72
N ALA A 411 -11.45 -7.17 -24.11
CA ALA A 411 -12.89 -7.30 -23.92
C ALA A 411 -13.28 -7.96 -22.58
N VAL A 412 -12.31 -8.17 -21.65
CA VAL A 412 -12.60 -8.85 -20.38
C VAL A 412 -13.73 -8.17 -19.61
N ASP A 413 -14.72 -8.97 -19.16
CA ASP A 413 -15.80 -8.47 -18.31
C ASP A 413 -15.29 -8.13 -16.90
N ALA A 414 -15.50 -6.89 -16.52
CA ALA A 414 -15.20 -6.32 -15.20
C ALA A 414 -16.44 -5.59 -14.61
N GLY A 415 -17.64 -5.88 -15.09
CA GLY A 415 -18.88 -5.19 -14.66
C GLY A 415 -19.20 -5.31 -13.17
N CYS A 416 -18.59 -6.26 -12.46
CA CYS A 416 -18.70 -6.36 -11.00
C CYS A 416 -18.06 -5.16 -10.26
N ALA A 417 -17.08 -4.48 -10.86
CA ALA A 417 -16.41 -3.31 -10.27
C ALA A 417 -17.41 -2.20 -9.89
N ALA A 418 -18.42 -1.96 -10.74
CA ALA A 418 -19.43 -0.94 -10.52
C ALA A 418 -20.44 -1.30 -9.40
N ARG A 419 -20.49 -2.56 -8.98
CA ARG A 419 -21.47 -3.06 -7.99
C ARG A 419 -20.88 -3.25 -6.60
N MET A 420 -19.61 -2.91 -6.39
CA MET A 420 -18.98 -3.02 -5.06
C MET A 420 -19.62 -2.01 -4.10
N PRO A 421 -20.22 -2.48 -2.99
CA PRO A 421 -20.81 -1.58 -2.01
C PRO A 421 -19.70 -0.86 -1.22
N ARG A 422 -20.01 0.34 -0.74
CA ARG A 422 -19.19 1.02 0.26
C ARG A 422 -19.53 0.49 1.63
N PRO A 423 -18.57 0.17 2.51
CA PRO A 423 -18.85 -0.11 3.92
C PRO A 423 -19.54 1.10 4.58
N PRO A 424 -20.57 0.90 5.41
CA PRO A 424 -21.19 1.99 6.15
C PRO A 424 -20.20 2.60 7.14
N ALA A 425 -20.33 3.91 7.38
CA ALA A 425 -19.52 4.56 8.41
C ALA A 425 -19.83 3.94 9.77
N PHE A 426 -18.78 3.75 10.59
CA PHE A 426 -18.95 3.26 11.94
C PHE A 426 -19.68 4.32 12.79
N ALA A 427 -20.77 3.93 13.42
CA ALA A 427 -21.46 4.70 14.44
C ALA A 427 -21.37 3.94 15.76
N PRO A 428 -20.84 4.54 16.82
CA PRO A 428 -20.84 3.89 18.14
C PRO A 428 -22.28 3.62 18.56
N PRO A 429 -22.57 2.51 19.27
CA PRO A 429 -23.88 2.27 19.83
C PRO A 429 -24.27 3.46 20.73
N LEU A 430 -25.48 3.96 20.56
CA LEU A 430 -26.01 4.97 21.48
C LEU A 430 -25.87 4.42 22.90
N PRO A 431 -25.41 5.24 23.88
CA PRO A 431 -25.41 4.82 25.26
C PRO A 431 -26.80 4.29 25.58
N ALA A 432 -26.85 3.06 26.09
CA ALA A 432 -28.12 2.48 26.49
C ALA A 432 -28.87 3.53 27.32
N ARG A 433 -30.06 3.95 26.89
CA ARG A 433 -30.90 4.79 27.74
C ARG A 433 -30.91 4.10 29.09
N ALA A 434 -30.44 4.79 30.13
CA ALA A 434 -30.53 4.30 31.47
C ALA A 434 -32.01 3.87 31.66
N VAL A 435 -32.25 2.59 31.66
CA VAL A 435 -33.55 2.07 32.03
C VAL A 435 -33.70 2.55 33.46
N PRO A 436 -34.71 3.37 33.80
CA PRO A 436 -34.94 3.73 35.19
C PRO A 436 -34.94 2.44 35.96
N ALA A 437 -34.11 2.34 37.00
CA ALA A 437 -34.15 1.21 37.91
C ALA A 437 -35.58 1.17 38.48
N THR A 438 -36.42 0.36 37.91
CA THR A 438 -37.69 0.00 38.54
C THR A 438 -37.25 -0.89 39.70
N ASN A 439 -37.21 -0.31 40.89
CA ASN A 439 -37.16 -1.07 42.13
C ASN A 439 -38.49 -1.82 42.25
N ASP A 440 -38.64 -2.89 41.48
CA ASP A 440 -39.68 -3.89 41.62
C ASP A 440 -39.02 -5.14 42.21
N PRO A 441 -39.14 -5.38 43.51
CA PRO A 441 -38.53 -6.53 44.15
C PRO A 441 -39.14 -7.88 43.74
N ASP A 442 -40.24 -7.88 42.98
CA ASP A 442 -41.04 -9.09 42.70
C ASP A 442 -40.86 -9.66 41.27
N ARG A 443 -39.83 -9.19 40.51
CA ARG A 443 -39.69 -9.57 39.08
C ARG A 443 -38.76 -10.77 38.81
N PHE A 444 -38.44 -11.60 39.81
CA PHE A 444 -37.54 -12.75 39.62
C PHE A 444 -38.19 -14.11 39.79
N ASP A 445 -39.54 -14.23 39.79
CA ASP A 445 -40.19 -15.51 40.01
C ASP A 445 -40.82 -16.19 38.77
N ASP A 446 -40.46 -15.76 37.54
CA ASP A 446 -40.84 -16.50 36.32
C ASP A 446 -39.65 -17.19 35.67
N ALA A 447 -39.13 -18.26 36.31
CA ALA A 447 -38.29 -19.24 35.64
C ALA A 447 -39.20 -20.27 34.94
N PRO A 448 -39.02 -20.58 33.64
CA PRO A 448 -39.83 -21.59 32.97
C PRO A 448 -39.49 -22.98 33.52
N PRO A 449 -40.48 -23.88 33.69
CA PRO A 449 -40.28 -25.21 34.24
C PRO A 449 -39.58 -26.13 33.24
N GLY A 450 -38.49 -26.75 33.70
CA GLY A 450 -38.02 -28.07 33.34
C GLY A 450 -37.62 -28.35 31.89
N ALA A 451 -36.31 -28.29 31.60
CA ALA A 451 -35.73 -29.13 30.55
C ALA A 451 -35.24 -30.46 31.17
N PRO A 452 -35.48 -31.62 30.53
CA PRO A 452 -35.07 -32.93 31.06
C PRO A 452 -33.57 -33.13 30.98
N GLY A 453 -33.03 -33.80 32.02
CA GLY A 453 -31.62 -34.04 32.21
C GLY A 453 -30.95 -34.78 31.05
N ALA A 454 -29.81 -34.32 30.67
CA ALA A 454 -28.89 -35.07 29.82
C ALA A 454 -27.95 -35.90 30.68
N ASP A 455 -27.99 -37.20 30.49
CA ASP A 455 -27.15 -38.22 31.10
C ASP A 455 -25.65 -37.94 30.83
N THR A 456 -24.89 -37.95 31.90
CA THR A 456 -23.41 -37.95 31.85
C THR A 456 -22.92 -39.36 31.54
N PRO A 457 -22.08 -39.58 30.54
CA PRO A 457 -21.42 -40.88 30.39
C PRO A 457 -20.18 -40.98 31.30
N THR A 458 -20.16 -42.10 32.03
CA THR A 458 -19.09 -42.58 32.90
C THR A 458 -17.81 -42.84 32.08
N PRO A 459 -16.62 -42.57 32.58
CA PRO A 459 -15.37 -42.88 31.88
C PRO A 459 -15.02 -44.37 31.96
N ALA A 460 -14.79 -44.96 30.79
CA ALA A 460 -14.31 -46.35 30.66
C ALA A 460 -12.83 -46.47 31.01
N ALA A 461 -12.52 -47.56 31.68
CA ALA A 461 -11.23 -47.94 32.22
C ALA A 461 -10.15 -48.14 31.12
N LYS A 462 -8.92 -47.85 31.49
CA LYS A 462 -7.70 -48.21 30.78
C LYS A 462 -7.53 -49.74 30.78
N ASP A 463 -7.17 -50.29 29.64
CA ASP A 463 -6.57 -51.61 29.54
C ASP A 463 -5.19 -51.53 28.82
N PRO A 464 -4.15 -52.14 29.34
CA PRO A 464 -2.79 -52.02 28.85
C PRO A 464 -2.45 -53.17 27.91
N ARG A 465 -2.02 -52.81 26.68
CA ARG A 465 -1.00 -53.61 25.95
C ARG A 465 -0.35 -52.80 24.83
#